data_60622215cfc8f5475e884d61d7f0ca16
#
_entry.id   60622215cfc8f5475e884d61d7f0ca16
#
_cell.length_a   1.000
_cell.length_b   1.000
_cell.length_c   1.000
_cell.angle_alpha   90.00
_cell.angle_beta   90.00
_cell.angle_gamma   90.00
#
_symmetry.space_group_name_H-M   'P 1'
#
loop_
_entity.id
_entity.type
_entity.pdbx_description
1 polymer ?
#
loop_
_entity_poly.entity_id
_entity_poly.type
_entity_poly.pdbx_seq_one_letter_code
_entity_poly.pdbx_strand_id
1 'polypeptide(L)'
;MRISMLRRVATVATTLGLTSLGLFGAGAAPAQAAVSDCPSGYFCAWKTDNGTGTMYKTNVNTATLGTWDNTFRSVVNRTNKFVCLHEDADYGTNGAVYSMPADPAGTEWGGPGTNSVSSVKFVPTERECVLPAYPEWNAYTAPKAAGFGDMNADRKSDVVVRDKAGRLWFLPGDGTGKLVGSGGWNAMNALTRHGDFSADGREDVIARESATGKLWLYPGTGTGAVGTRKLIGSGGWNAMDKLTAFGDLTSDGRSDLLAVEKSTGKLWLYPSTSTGTLGARKLIGSGGWNAMNALVGAGDLNGDDRADLVAREASTGKLWFYPGTAAGGVGSRVLIGSGGWNVMATFLSVGDYNADGRNDLATITNSNYVSAECRGVGCLLLYTGKGTGAYNAGVPEDGNWWGLNGAF
;
A
#
# COMPACT_ATOMS: atom_id res chain seq x y z
N MET A 1 -16.57 14.18 4.65
CA MET A 1 -17.55 13.57 3.71
C MET A 1 -16.90 13.55 2.33
N ARG A 2 -16.54 12.38 1.82
CA ARG A 2 -15.83 12.27 0.53
C ARG A 2 -16.84 12.23 -0.59
N ILE A 3 -16.73 13.15 -1.54
CA ILE A 3 -17.50 13.12 -2.78
C ILE A 3 -16.52 12.82 -3.91
N SER A 4 -16.60 11.60 -4.43
CA SER A 4 -15.91 11.22 -5.67
C SER A 4 -16.68 11.84 -6.84
N MET A 5 -16.03 12.69 -7.61
CA MET A 5 -16.65 13.31 -8.78
C MET A 5 -16.78 12.32 -9.94
N LEU A 6 -17.99 12.15 -10.44
CA LEU A 6 -18.31 11.33 -11.62
C LEU A 6 -17.81 12.02 -12.90
N ARG A 7 -17.06 11.31 -13.73
CA ARG A 7 -16.70 11.72 -15.10
C ARG A 7 -17.95 11.93 -15.95
N ARG A 8 -18.11 13.09 -16.55
CA ARG A 8 -19.04 13.30 -17.67
C ARG A 8 -18.23 13.28 -18.98
N VAL A 9 -18.51 12.30 -19.82
CA VAL A 9 -18.01 12.24 -21.20
C VAL A 9 -18.97 13.09 -22.05
N ALA A 10 -18.51 14.18 -22.62
CA ALA A 10 -19.25 14.96 -23.58
C ALA A 10 -19.00 14.40 -24.98
N THR A 11 -20.04 13.85 -25.61
CA THR A 11 -20.02 13.43 -27.02
C THR A 11 -20.26 14.69 -27.89
N VAL A 12 -19.26 15.07 -28.66
CA VAL A 12 -19.39 16.16 -29.64
C VAL A 12 -20.00 15.60 -30.92
N ALA A 13 -21.21 15.97 -31.23
CA ALA A 13 -21.84 15.76 -32.54
C ALA A 13 -21.45 16.91 -33.47
N THR A 14 -20.72 16.62 -34.53
CA THR A 14 -20.38 17.54 -35.62
C THR A 14 -21.55 17.65 -36.56
N THR A 15 -22.19 18.84 -36.63
CA THR A 15 -23.04 19.23 -37.75
C THR A 15 -22.34 20.27 -38.60
N LEU A 16 -22.04 19.92 -39.86
CA LEU A 16 -21.62 20.86 -40.89
C LEU A 16 -22.84 21.70 -41.35
N GLY A 17 -22.72 23.00 -41.24
CA GLY A 17 -23.64 23.93 -41.87
C GLY A 17 -22.85 25.05 -42.52
N LEU A 18 -22.79 25.05 -43.86
CA LEU A 18 -22.35 26.20 -44.67
C LEU A 18 -23.45 27.26 -44.68
N THR A 19 -23.10 28.54 -44.43
CA THR A 19 -23.67 29.71 -45.20
C THR A 19 -22.94 31.02 -44.90
N SER A 20 -22.55 31.67 -45.98
CA SER A 20 -22.53 33.13 -46.34
C SER A 20 -21.66 34.12 -45.58
N LEU A 21 -20.79 34.71 -46.40
CA LEU A 21 -19.96 35.90 -46.15
C LEU A 21 -20.81 37.13 -45.71
N GLY A 22 -20.38 37.73 -44.60
CA GLY A 22 -20.69 39.09 -44.24
C GLY A 22 -19.44 39.74 -43.65
N LEU A 23 -18.74 40.59 -44.41
CA LEU A 23 -17.66 41.45 -43.91
C LEU A 23 -18.26 42.52 -43.01
N PHE A 24 -18.12 42.39 -41.70
CA PHE A 24 -18.14 43.52 -40.75
C PHE A 24 -16.86 43.44 -39.93
N GLY A 25 -16.16 44.58 -39.88
CA GLY A 25 -14.94 44.70 -39.08
C GLY A 25 -15.18 44.36 -37.62
N ALA A 26 -14.83 43.13 -37.24
CA ALA A 26 -14.77 42.71 -35.87
C ALA A 26 -13.44 43.18 -35.30
N GLY A 27 -13.49 44.10 -34.35
CA GLY A 27 -12.39 44.29 -33.42
C GLY A 27 -12.05 42.89 -32.88
N ALA A 28 -10.79 42.51 -32.94
CA ALA A 28 -10.34 41.23 -32.43
C ALA A 28 -10.77 41.12 -30.94
N ALA A 29 -11.81 40.33 -30.68
CA ALA A 29 -12.11 39.97 -29.31
C ALA A 29 -10.82 39.32 -28.71
N PRO A 30 -10.44 39.68 -27.50
CA PRO A 30 -9.29 39.07 -26.89
C PRO A 30 -9.47 37.53 -26.96
N ALA A 31 -8.47 36.86 -27.49
CA ALA A 31 -8.51 35.41 -27.59
C ALA A 31 -8.80 34.84 -26.19
N GLN A 32 -9.98 34.24 -26.04
CA GLN A 32 -10.36 33.61 -24.77
C GLN A 32 -9.52 32.32 -24.63
N ALA A 33 -8.77 32.24 -23.52
CA ALA A 33 -8.06 31.02 -23.21
C ALA A 33 -9.04 29.84 -23.11
N ALA A 34 -8.73 28.76 -23.79
CA ALA A 34 -9.49 27.51 -23.76
C ALA A 34 -8.79 26.48 -22.88
N VAL A 35 -9.47 25.38 -22.57
CA VAL A 35 -8.88 24.26 -21.81
C VAL A 35 -7.57 23.78 -22.44
N SER A 36 -7.49 23.79 -23.79
CA SER A 36 -6.26 23.44 -24.54
C SER A 36 -5.08 24.39 -24.26
N ASP A 37 -5.33 25.60 -23.78
CA ASP A 37 -4.28 26.58 -23.51
C ASP A 37 -3.59 26.36 -22.16
N CYS A 38 -4.12 25.45 -21.32
CA CYS A 38 -3.45 25.06 -20.09
C CYS A 38 -2.10 24.36 -20.41
N PRO A 39 -0.96 24.91 -19.97
CA PRO A 39 0.34 24.32 -20.30
C PRO A 39 0.51 22.96 -19.65
N SER A 40 1.25 22.07 -20.32
CA SER A 40 1.69 20.81 -19.70
C SER A 40 2.48 21.07 -18.41
N GLY A 41 2.23 20.29 -17.37
CA GLY A 41 2.86 20.45 -16.07
C GLY A 41 2.22 21.49 -15.16
N TYR A 42 1.07 22.07 -15.54
CA TYR A 42 0.34 23.04 -14.75
C TYR A 42 -1.07 22.55 -14.37
N PHE A 43 -1.56 23.03 -13.26
CA PHE A 43 -2.97 23.09 -12.92
C PHE A 43 -3.52 24.44 -13.40
N CYS A 44 -4.68 24.41 -14.05
CA CYS A 44 -5.36 25.59 -14.54
C CYS A 44 -6.81 25.65 -14.06
N ALA A 45 -7.33 26.87 -13.91
CA ALA A 45 -8.71 27.12 -13.51
C ALA A 45 -9.29 28.34 -14.20
N TRP A 46 -10.61 28.37 -14.37
CA TRP A 46 -11.37 29.49 -14.98
C TRP A 46 -12.57 29.85 -14.13
N LYS A 47 -13.02 31.08 -14.25
CA LYS A 47 -14.25 31.60 -13.62
C LYS A 47 -15.52 31.25 -14.40
N THR A 48 -15.43 30.52 -15.49
CA THR A 48 -16.51 30.04 -16.35
C THR A 48 -16.60 28.51 -16.31
N ASP A 49 -17.78 27.96 -16.61
CA ASP A 49 -18.04 26.52 -16.51
C ASP A 49 -17.42 25.70 -17.64
N ASN A 50 -16.89 26.34 -18.68
CA ASN A 50 -16.39 25.68 -19.90
C ASN A 50 -14.92 25.98 -20.22
N GLY A 51 -14.12 26.38 -19.24
CA GLY A 51 -12.69 26.60 -19.41
C GLY A 51 -12.35 27.81 -20.32
N THR A 52 -13.21 28.81 -20.41
CA THR A 52 -12.99 29.97 -21.25
C THR A 52 -12.75 31.26 -20.43
N GLY A 53 -12.14 32.26 -21.06
CA GLY A 53 -11.84 33.54 -20.42
C GLY A 53 -10.47 33.61 -19.78
N THR A 54 -10.31 34.44 -18.75
CA THR A 54 -9.03 34.57 -18.03
C THR A 54 -8.72 33.30 -17.29
N MET A 55 -7.49 32.78 -17.47
CA MET A 55 -7.00 31.55 -16.88
C MET A 55 -6.11 31.82 -15.67
N TYR A 56 -6.41 31.20 -14.55
CA TYR A 56 -5.48 30.98 -13.45
C TYR A 56 -4.58 29.78 -13.77
N LYS A 57 -3.31 29.83 -13.44
CA LYS A 57 -2.41 28.70 -13.57
C LYS A 57 -1.37 28.66 -12.45
N THR A 58 -1.07 27.46 -11.96
CA THR A 58 0.00 27.22 -10.98
C THR A 58 0.59 25.81 -11.15
N ASN A 59 1.83 25.61 -10.75
CA ASN A 59 2.48 24.30 -10.61
C ASN A 59 3.19 24.15 -9.25
N VAL A 60 2.91 25.07 -8.35
CA VAL A 60 3.41 25.09 -6.97
C VAL A 60 2.25 25.19 -5.99
N ASN A 61 2.47 24.73 -4.77
CA ASN A 61 1.50 24.86 -3.69
C ASN A 61 1.15 26.34 -3.48
N THR A 62 -0.14 26.63 -3.41
CA THR A 62 -0.68 28.00 -3.29
C THR A 62 -1.61 28.05 -2.08
N ALA A 63 -1.15 28.63 -0.99
CA ALA A 63 -1.84 28.65 0.29
C ALA A 63 -3.08 29.55 0.29
N THR A 64 -3.07 30.62 -0.53
CA THR A 64 -4.19 31.56 -0.68
C THR A 64 -4.34 31.94 -2.14
N LEU A 65 -5.59 32.02 -2.64
CA LEU A 65 -5.87 32.27 -4.05
C LEU A 65 -6.09 33.77 -4.37
N GLY A 66 -6.16 34.63 -3.36
CA GLY A 66 -6.34 36.07 -3.56
C GLY A 66 -7.62 36.40 -4.35
N THR A 67 -7.51 37.09 -5.49
CA THR A 67 -8.66 37.43 -6.33
C THR A 67 -9.32 36.24 -7.04
N TRP A 68 -8.73 35.04 -6.91
CA TRP A 68 -9.27 33.79 -7.43
C TRP A 68 -9.96 32.94 -6.36
N ASP A 69 -9.95 33.41 -5.11
CA ASP A 69 -10.59 32.75 -3.99
C ASP A 69 -12.08 32.54 -4.27
N ASN A 70 -12.58 31.33 -4.08
CA ASN A 70 -13.96 30.93 -4.28
C ASN A 70 -14.54 31.26 -5.69
N THR A 71 -13.68 31.25 -6.72
CA THR A 71 -14.12 31.62 -8.08
C THR A 71 -13.93 30.58 -9.16
N PHE A 72 -13.30 29.42 -8.84
CA PHE A 72 -13.12 28.37 -9.83
C PHE A 72 -14.45 27.75 -10.22
N ARG A 73 -14.71 27.61 -11.53
CA ARG A 73 -15.89 26.94 -12.08
C ARG A 73 -15.52 25.78 -13.00
N SER A 74 -14.39 25.88 -13.68
CA SER A 74 -13.77 24.75 -14.37
C SER A 74 -12.30 24.70 -14.08
N VAL A 75 -11.76 23.47 -14.02
CA VAL A 75 -10.39 23.19 -13.63
C VAL A 75 -9.81 22.05 -14.46
N VAL A 76 -8.50 22.09 -14.70
CA VAL A 76 -7.74 21.07 -15.43
C VAL A 76 -6.43 20.81 -14.69
N ASN A 77 -6.10 19.54 -14.51
CA ASN A 77 -4.82 19.11 -13.95
C ASN A 77 -3.93 18.47 -15.03
N ARG A 78 -3.04 19.24 -15.64
CA ARG A 78 -2.04 18.73 -16.62
C ARG A 78 -0.70 18.38 -15.99
N THR A 79 -0.65 18.20 -14.67
CA THR A 79 0.54 17.78 -13.95
C THR A 79 0.61 16.26 -13.85
N ASN A 80 1.74 15.75 -13.38
CA ASN A 80 1.95 14.33 -13.03
C ASN A 80 1.69 14.03 -11.53
N LYS A 81 1.01 14.95 -10.82
CA LYS A 81 0.67 14.83 -9.39
C LYS A 81 -0.83 14.90 -9.20
N PHE A 82 -1.30 14.44 -8.05
CA PHE A 82 -2.62 14.82 -7.58
C PHE A 82 -2.64 16.30 -7.22
N VAL A 83 -3.76 16.95 -7.53
CA VAL A 83 -4.06 18.32 -7.11
C VAL A 83 -5.16 18.26 -6.08
N CYS A 84 -4.91 18.80 -4.90
CA CYS A 84 -5.88 18.92 -3.82
C CYS A 84 -6.42 20.35 -3.83
N LEU A 85 -7.74 20.47 -3.95
CA LEU A 85 -8.47 21.73 -3.91
C LEU A 85 -9.14 21.82 -2.54
N HIS A 86 -8.67 22.73 -1.69
CA HIS A 86 -9.18 22.91 -0.34
C HIS A 86 -10.14 24.10 -0.30
N GLU A 87 -11.27 23.96 0.39
CA GLU A 87 -12.19 25.06 0.68
C GLU A 87 -11.61 26.05 1.68
N ASP A 88 -10.67 25.60 2.51
CA ASP A 88 -9.96 26.48 3.44
C ASP A 88 -8.65 26.99 2.84
N ALA A 89 -8.24 28.20 3.24
CA ALA A 89 -6.89 28.68 3.04
C ALA A 89 -5.87 27.83 3.80
N ASP A 90 -4.58 27.99 3.47
CA ASP A 90 -3.46 27.29 4.13
C ASP A 90 -3.60 25.77 4.16
N TYR A 91 -4.30 25.20 3.15
CA TYR A 91 -4.53 23.78 3.00
C TYR A 91 -5.31 23.17 4.17
N GLY A 92 -6.17 23.96 4.81
CA GLY A 92 -7.03 23.50 5.89
C GLY A 92 -7.97 22.37 5.45
N THR A 93 -8.46 21.60 6.42
CA THR A 93 -9.32 20.44 6.20
C THR A 93 -10.62 20.49 6.99
N ASN A 94 -11.00 21.66 7.52
CA ASN A 94 -12.31 21.87 8.17
C ASN A 94 -13.43 21.90 7.14
N GLY A 95 -13.15 22.48 5.95
CA GLY A 95 -14.03 22.43 4.78
C GLY A 95 -13.78 21.18 3.94
N ALA A 96 -14.48 21.08 2.80
CA ALA A 96 -14.28 19.96 1.88
C ALA A 96 -12.91 20.06 1.19
N VAL A 97 -12.34 18.88 0.89
CA VAL A 97 -11.13 18.73 0.08
C VAL A 97 -11.45 17.85 -1.11
N TYR A 98 -11.22 18.36 -2.31
CA TYR A 98 -11.43 17.66 -3.57
C TYR A 98 -10.08 17.22 -4.12
N SER A 99 -9.97 15.98 -4.55
CA SER A 99 -8.75 15.46 -5.19
C SER A 99 -8.94 15.30 -6.69
N MET A 100 -7.99 15.80 -7.46
CA MET A 100 -7.91 15.59 -8.91
C MET A 100 -6.72 14.71 -9.23
N PRO A 101 -6.90 13.57 -9.92
CA PRO A 101 -5.80 12.73 -10.34
C PRO A 101 -4.88 13.46 -11.33
N ALA A 102 -3.65 12.96 -11.47
CA ALA A 102 -2.76 13.36 -12.53
C ALA A 102 -3.41 13.06 -13.91
N ASP A 103 -3.54 14.08 -14.74
CA ASP A 103 -4.09 13.96 -16.09
C ASP A 103 -3.28 14.83 -17.09
N PRO A 104 -2.08 14.39 -17.50
CA PRO A 104 -1.26 15.13 -18.45
C PRO A 104 -1.94 15.39 -19.80
N ALA A 105 -2.96 14.60 -20.17
CA ALA A 105 -3.77 14.81 -21.37
C ALA A 105 -4.71 16.00 -21.25
N GLY A 106 -5.09 16.38 -20.02
CA GLY A 106 -5.88 17.57 -19.75
C GLY A 106 -7.37 17.41 -19.98
N THR A 107 -8.01 16.55 -19.20
CA THR A 107 -9.48 16.48 -19.15
C THR A 107 -10.03 17.60 -18.30
N GLU A 108 -10.99 18.36 -18.82
CA GLU A 108 -11.67 19.41 -18.06
C GLU A 108 -12.53 18.79 -16.94
N TRP A 109 -12.46 19.42 -15.78
CA TRP A 109 -13.28 19.08 -14.63
C TRP A 109 -14.04 20.32 -14.18
N GLY A 110 -15.36 20.25 -14.20
CA GLY A 110 -16.23 21.25 -13.61
C GLY A 110 -17.20 20.59 -12.64
N GLY A 111 -17.71 21.29 -11.67
CA GLY A 111 -18.71 20.72 -10.78
C GLY A 111 -18.96 21.47 -9.49
N PRO A 112 -19.92 21.01 -8.69
CA PRO A 112 -20.19 21.55 -7.37
C PRO A 112 -18.94 21.51 -6.49
N GLY A 113 -18.64 22.59 -5.81
CA GLY A 113 -17.51 22.71 -4.91
C GLY A 113 -16.25 23.35 -5.51
N THR A 114 -16.09 23.46 -6.84
CA THR A 114 -14.94 24.18 -7.41
C THR A 114 -14.97 25.67 -7.14
N ASN A 115 -16.15 26.25 -6.96
CA ASN A 115 -16.33 27.67 -6.60
C ASN A 115 -16.20 27.97 -5.10
N SER A 116 -15.77 27.03 -4.31
CA SER A 116 -15.44 27.18 -2.87
C SER A 116 -13.97 26.96 -2.57
N VAL A 117 -13.10 26.92 -3.59
CA VAL A 117 -11.68 26.62 -3.41
C VAL A 117 -10.92 27.86 -2.98
N SER A 118 -10.16 27.74 -1.88
CA SER A 118 -9.32 28.79 -1.29
C SER A 118 -7.82 28.49 -1.31
N SER A 119 -7.43 27.23 -1.47
CA SER A 119 -6.01 26.86 -1.64
C SER A 119 -5.82 25.64 -2.53
N VAL A 120 -4.62 25.49 -3.11
CA VAL A 120 -4.24 24.41 -4.05
C VAL A 120 -2.94 23.78 -3.59
N LYS A 121 -2.94 22.44 -3.43
CA LYS A 121 -1.77 21.65 -3.00
C LYS A 121 -1.49 20.53 -4.00
N PHE A 122 -0.22 20.31 -4.32
CA PHE A 122 0.25 19.23 -5.19
C PHE A 122 0.88 18.10 -4.37
N VAL A 123 0.40 16.89 -4.55
CA VAL A 123 0.84 15.74 -3.78
C VAL A 123 1.09 14.50 -4.67
N PRO A 124 1.99 13.59 -4.28
CA PRO A 124 2.24 12.36 -5.01
C PRO A 124 1.07 11.37 -5.01
N THR A 125 0.26 11.35 -3.96
CA THR A 125 -0.87 10.41 -3.81
C THR A 125 -2.13 11.14 -3.33
N GLU A 126 -3.30 10.61 -3.69
CA GLU A 126 -4.60 11.16 -3.26
C GLU A 126 -4.72 11.26 -1.73
N ARG A 127 -4.17 10.27 -1.02
CA ARG A 127 -4.17 10.23 0.43
C ARG A 127 -3.59 11.51 1.05
N GLU A 128 -2.51 12.04 0.47
CA GLU A 128 -1.80 13.22 0.98
C GLU A 128 -2.59 14.53 0.84
N CYS A 129 -3.77 14.50 0.21
CA CYS A 129 -4.69 15.64 0.28
C CYS A 129 -5.24 15.87 1.69
N VAL A 130 -5.46 14.81 2.46
CA VAL A 130 -6.17 14.89 3.76
C VAL A 130 -5.44 14.19 4.91
N LEU A 131 -4.46 13.34 4.62
CA LEU A 131 -3.75 12.53 5.60
C LEU A 131 -2.24 12.50 5.27
N PRO A 132 -1.36 12.09 6.20
CA PRO A 132 0.03 11.76 5.88
C PRO A 132 0.12 10.66 4.81
N ALA A 133 1.26 10.55 4.14
CA ALA A 133 1.53 9.54 3.12
C ALA A 133 1.44 8.09 3.67
N TYR A 134 1.60 7.93 4.96
CA TYR A 134 1.58 6.66 5.68
C TYR A 134 0.47 6.66 6.75
N PRO A 135 -0.06 5.49 7.18
CA PRO A 135 -0.99 5.38 8.30
C PRO A 135 -0.25 5.52 9.62
N GLU A 136 -0.99 5.85 10.66
CA GLU A 136 -0.52 5.76 12.03
C GLU A 136 -0.43 4.28 12.44
N TRP A 137 0.67 3.91 13.10
CA TRP A 137 0.90 2.60 13.69
C TRP A 137 1.48 2.75 15.08
N ASN A 138 0.81 2.18 16.09
CA ASN A 138 1.23 2.20 17.49
C ASN A 138 1.37 0.77 18.01
N ALA A 139 2.48 0.48 18.69
CA ALA A 139 2.75 -0.80 19.32
C ALA A 139 3.36 -0.58 20.71
N TYR A 140 3.16 -1.56 21.58
CA TYR A 140 3.76 -1.55 22.91
C TYR A 140 5.19 -2.08 22.86
N THR A 141 6.01 -1.68 23.83
CA THR A 141 7.37 -2.20 23.95
C THR A 141 7.33 -3.60 24.55
N ALA A 142 7.71 -4.61 23.77
CA ALA A 142 7.69 -6.00 24.20
C ALA A 142 8.72 -6.28 25.32
N PRO A 143 8.44 -7.21 26.24
CA PRO A 143 9.34 -7.54 27.35
C PRO A 143 10.63 -8.22 26.89
N LYS A 144 10.60 -8.91 25.73
CA LYS A 144 11.76 -9.55 25.09
C LYS A 144 12.02 -8.88 23.74
N ALA A 145 13.30 -8.85 23.32
CA ALA A 145 13.62 -8.53 21.94
C ALA A 145 12.94 -9.59 21.05
N ALA A 146 12.05 -9.13 20.18
CA ALA A 146 11.44 -9.98 19.19
C ALA A 146 12.48 -10.18 18.07
N GLY A 147 12.88 -11.40 17.79
CA GLY A 147 13.63 -11.72 16.56
C GLY A 147 12.77 -11.63 15.30
N PHE A 148 11.65 -10.88 15.35
CA PHE A 148 10.58 -10.93 14.38
C PHE A 148 9.66 -9.69 14.52
N GLY A 149 9.61 -8.86 13.49
CA GLY A 149 8.76 -7.67 13.50
C GLY A 149 9.40 -6.43 14.13
N ASP A 150 10.72 -6.40 14.33
CA ASP A 150 11.45 -5.31 14.97
C ASP A 150 12.70 -4.95 14.15
N MET A 151 12.52 -4.09 13.13
CA MET A 151 13.58 -3.70 12.19
C MET A 151 14.58 -2.68 12.75
N ASN A 152 14.22 -2.01 13.84
CA ASN A 152 15.04 -0.95 14.44
C ASN A 152 15.61 -1.34 15.81
N ALA A 153 15.28 -2.51 16.34
CA ALA A 153 15.71 -3.07 17.61
C ALA A 153 15.24 -2.25 18.84
N ASP A 154 14.05 -1.61 18.76
CA ASP A 154 13.44 -0.87 19.86
C ASP A 154 12.45 -1.70 20.68
N ARG A 155 12.22 -2.95 20.30
CA ARG A 155 11.28 -3.91 20.90
C ARG A 155 9.81 -3.54 20.70
N LYS A 156 9.49 -2.68 19.75
CA LYS A 156 8.15 -2.45 19.29
C LYS A 156 7.92 -3.16 17.96
N SER A 157 6.69 -3.53 17.74
CA SER A 157 6.32 -4.08 16.44
C SER A 157 6.37 -3.02 15.36
N ASP A 158 7.10 -3.31 14.29
CA ASP A 158 7.27 -2.44 13.13
C ASP A 158 6.42 -2.88 11.95
N VAL A 159 6.05 -1.95 11.08
CA VAL A 159 5.40 -2.21 9.79
C VAL A 159 6.08 -1.43 8.68
N VAL A 160 6.18 -2.02 7.51
CA VAL A 160 6.59 -1.33 6.28
C VAL A 160 5.40 -1.20 5.36
N VAL A 161 5.12 0.01 4.86
CA VAL A 161 4.05 0.23 3.89
C VAL A 161 4.59 0.79 2.60
N ARG A 162 3.96 0.42 1.48
CA ARG A 162 4.21 1.01 0.17
C ARG A 162 3.01 1.86 -0.22
N ASP A 163 3.25 3.12 -0.55
CA ASP A 163 2.20 4.01 -1.04
C ASP A 163 1.93 3.84 -2.55
N LYS A 164 0.91 4.53 -3.06
CA LYS A 164 0.53 4.49 -4.48
C LYS A 164 1.60 5.06 -5.41
N ALA A 165 2.45 5.98 -4.92
CA ALA A 165 3.58 6.51 -5.68
C ALA A 165 4.79 5.55 -5.73
N GLY A 166 4.74 4.43 -5.03
CA GLY A 166 5.81 3.44 -4.97
C GLY A 166 6.95 3.84 -4.05
N ARG A 167 6.68 4.66 -3.03
CA ARG A 167 7.62 4.94 -1.93
C ARG A 167 7.41 3.92 -0.83
N LEU A 168 8.47 3.56 -0.10
CA LEU A 168 8.39 2.76 1.12
C LEU A 168 8.52 3.64 2.35
N TRP A 169 7.65 3.37 3.31
CA TRP A 169 7.60 4.02 4.62
C TRP A 169 7.77 2.98 5.70
N PHE A 170 8.67 3.23 6.62
CA PHE A 170 8.88 2.46 7.84
C PHE A 170 8.09 3.08 8.98
N LEU A 171 7.32 2.28 9.70
CA LEU A 171 6.45 2.67 10.81
C LEU A 171 6.97 1.97 12.09
N PRO A 172 7.63 2.68 13.00
CA PRO A 172 8.34 2.08 14.14
C PRO A 172 7.43 1.78 15.35
N GLY A 173 6.12 1.81 15.21
CA GLY A 173 5.21 1.57 16.33
C GLY A 173 5.11 2.70 17.35
N ASP A 174 5.42 3.92 16.96
CA ASP A 174 5.35 5.14 17.79
C ASP A 174 4.45 6.24 17.19
N GLY A 175 3.61 5.89 16.21
CA GLY A 175 2.75 6.80 15.47
C GLY A 175 3.45 7.57 14.35
N THR A 176 4.77 7.48 14.23
CA THR A 176 5.54 8.17 13.19
C THR A 176 5.78 7.29 11.96
N GLY A 177 6.24 7.89 10.87
CA GLY A 177 6.65 7.18 9.66
C GLY A 177 7.90 7.80 9.04
N LYS A 178 8.84 6.96 8.66
CA LYS A 178 10.11 7.34 8.04
C LYS A 178 10.16 6.88 6.59
N LEU A 179 10.47 7.79 5.66
CA LEU A 179 10.69 7.42 4.26
C LEU A 179 12.00 6.62 4.13
N VAL A 180 11.90 5.36 3.70
CA VAL A 180 13.06 4.46 3.54
C VAL A 180 13.30 4.04 2.10
N GLY A 181 12.34 4.29 1.21
CA GLY A 181 12.48 4.12 -0.23
C GLY A 181 11.79 5.25 -0.98
N SER A 182 12.54 6.08 -1.71
CA SER A 182 12.03 7.30 -2.34
C SER A 182 11.15 7.07 -3.58
N GLY A 183 11.09 5.84 -4.10
CA GLY A 183 10.23 5.47 -5.25
C GLY A 183 10.73 4.23 -5.98
N GLY A 184 9.99 3.83 -7.03
CA GLY A 184 10.33 2.66 -7.86
C GLY A 184 9.86 1.32 -7.31
N TRP A 185 9.36 1.25 -6.09
CA TRP A 185 8.95 -0.02 -5.46
C TRP A 185 7.68 -0.62 -6.07
N ASN A 186 6.94 0.11 -6.90
CA ASN A 186 5.85 -0.46 -7.69
C ASN A 186 6.32 -1.46 -8.77
N ALA A 187 7.61 -1.47 -9.10
CA ALA A 187 8.22 -2.50 -9.93
C ALA A 187 8.35 -3.87 -9.24
N MET A 188 8.19 -3.92 -7.91
CA MET A 188 8.20 -5.15 -7.12
C MET A 188 6.78 -5.68 -6.93
N ASN A 189 6.49 -6.90 -7.38
CA ASN A 189 5.18 -7.54 -7.25
C ASN A 189 5.05 -8.51 -6.08
N ALA A 190 6.12 -8.71 -5.33
CA ALA A 190 6.14 -9.35 -4.02
C ALA A 190 7.17 -8.64 -3.16
N LEU A 191 6.78 -8.30 -1.95
CA LEU A 191 7.67 -7.88 -0.87
C LEU A 191 7.32 -8.74 0.33
N THR A 192 8.34 -9.17 1.04
CA THR A 192 8.17 -9.91 2.29
C THR A 192 9.26 -9.49 3.26
N ARG A 193 8.86 -9.28 4.48
CA ARG A 193 9.69 -8.86 5.60
C ARG A 193 9.55 -9.90 6.69
N HIS A 194 10.60 -10.43 7.20
CA HIS A 194 10.66 -11.16 8.46
C HIS A 194 12.00 -11.84 8.67
N GLY A 195 12.61 -11.46 9.77
CA GLY A 195 13.76 -12.10 10.33
C GLY A 195 15.04 -11.87 9.55
N ASP A 196 16.12 -12.36 10.12
CA ASP A 196 17.47 -12.22 9.61
C ASP A 196 17.75 -13.30 8.55
N PHE A 197 17.61 -12.92 7.30
CA PHE A 197 17.93 -13.76 6.14
C PHE A 197 19.41 -13.66 5.75
N SER A 198 20.04 -12.54 6.03
CA SER A 198 21.44 -12.27 5.68
C SER A 198 22.45 -12.81 6.69
N ALA A 199 22.01 -13.22 7.86
CA ALA A 199 22.80 -13.65 9.01
C ALA A 199 23.64 -12.51 9.61
N ASP A 200 23.12 -11.27 9.62
CA ASP A 200 23.79 -10.11 10.23
C ASP A 200 23.14 -9.64 11.54
N GLY A 201 22.12 -10.37 12.02
CA GLY A 201 21.38 -10.08 13.25
C GLY A 201 20.28 -9.04 13.09
N ARG A 202 19.87 -8.72 11.85
CA ARG A 202 18.86 -7.70 11.56
C ARG A 202 17.77 -8.25 10.64
N GLU A 203 16.58 -7.68 10.75
CA GLU A 203 15.51 -8.02 9.81
C GLU A 203 15.77 -7.49 8.40
N ASP A 204 15.49 -8.34 7.42
CA ASP A 204 15.70 -8.08 6.01
C ASP A 204 14.38 -7.94 5.24
N VAL A 205 14.47 -7.42 4.02
CA VAL A 205 13.37 -7.39 3.04
C VAL A 205 13.77 -8.17 1.80
N ILE A 206 12.90 -9.10 1.39
CA ILE A 206 13.03 -9.78 0.11
C ILE A 206 11.98 -9.24 -0.85
N ALA A 207 12.40 -8.88 -2.08
CA ALA A 207 11.51 -8.35 -3.10
C ALA A 207 11.70 -9.04 -4.43
N ARG A 208 10.58 -9.34 -5.12
CA ARG A 208 10.59 -9.87 -6.49
C ARG A 208 10.31 -8.76 -7.49
N GLU A 209 11.23 -8.58 -8.43
CA GLU A 209 11.05 -7.66 -9.56
C GLU A 209 10.06 -8.25 -10.58
N SER A 210 8.97 -7.55 -10.85
CA SER A 210 7.86 -8.09 -11.67
C SER A 210 8.27 -8.36 -13.12
N ALA A 211 9.06 -7.46 -13.73
CA ALA A 211 9.43 -7.54 -15.13
C ALA A 211 10.36 -8.72 -15.44
N THR A 212 11.28 -9.06 -14.54
CA THR A 212 12.35 -10.04 -14.78
C THR A 212 12.19 -11.33 -13.99
N GLY A 213 11.36 -11.33 -12.96
CA GLY A 213 11.27 -12.42 -11.99
C GLY A 213 12.56 -12.63 -11.21
N LYS A 214 13.42 -11.63 -11.10
CA LYS A 214 14.58 -11.64 -10.21
C LYS A 214 14.14 -11.47 -8.77
N LEU A 215 14.85 -12.14 -7.86
CA LEU A 215 14.65 -11.99 -6.43
C LEU A 215 15.81 -11.24 -5.81
N TRP A 216 15.49 -10.20 -5.05
CA TRP A 216 16.45 -9.31 -4.42
C TRP A 216 16.31 -9.36 -2.91
N LEU A 217 17.43 -9.49 -2.21
CA LEU A 217 17.56 -9.26 -0.77
C LEU A 217 17.99 -7.82 -0.54
N TYR A 218 17.31 -7.14 0.36
CA TYR A 218 17.66 -5.83 0.90
C TYR A 218 18.00 -6.02 2.38
N PRO A 219 19.28 -6.09 2.75
CA PRO A 219 19.67 -6.26 4.14
C PRO A 219 19.18 -5.09 5.00
N GLY A 220 18.68 -5.39 6.19
CA GLY A 220 18.28 -4.40 7.14
C GLY A 220 19.48 -3.65 7.74
N THR A 221 19.28 -2.39 8.09
CA THR A 221 20.33 -1.56 8.72
C THR A 221 20.28 -1.56 10.24
N GLY A 222 19.24 -2.18 10.84
CA GLY A 222 18.98 -2.10 12.28
C GLY A 222 18.46 -0.73 12.75
N THR A 223 18.04 0.13 11.79
CA THR A 223 17.46 1.46 12.07
C THR A 223 16.15 1.68 11.32
N GLY A 224 15.48 0.58 10.95
CA GLY A 224 14.26 0.58 10.16
C GLY A 224 14.46 0.88 8.67
N ALA A 225 15.69 1.06 8.21
CA ALA A 225 16.03 1.27 6.80
C ALA A 225 16.58 -0.03 6.17
N VAL A 226 16.64 -0.04 4.84
CA VAL A 226 17.22 -1.15 4.07
C VAL A 226 18.51 -0.71 3.36
N GLY A 227 19.49 -1.60 3.28
CA GLY A 227 20.78 -1.39 2.64
C GLY A 227 20.76 -1.67 1.15
N THR A 228 21.96 -1.76 0.56
CA THR A 228 22.15 -2.06 -0.85
C THR A 228 21.68 -3.47 -1.18
N ARG A 229 20.80 -3.58 -2.17
CA ARG A 229 20.22 -4.86 -2.58
C ARG A 229 21.25 -5.84 -3.14
N LYS A 230 21.04 -7.11 -2.86
CA LYS A 230 21.80 -8.25 -3.35
C LYS A 230 20.90 -9.16 -4.20
N LEU A 231 21.39 -9.60 -5.37
CA LEU A 231 20.67 -10.58 -6.18
C LEU A 231 20.78 -11.97 -5.54
N ILE A 232 19.63 -12.55 -5.16
CA ILE A 232 19.56 -13.88 -4.57
C ILE A 232 18.83 -14.90 -5.45
N GLY A 233 18.10 -14.43 -6.48
CA GLY A 233 17.49 -15.27 -7.51
C GLY A 233 17.61 -14.62 -8.87
N SER A 234 18.31 -15.26 -9.81
CA SER A 234 18.67 -14.68 -11.12
C SER A 234 17.50 -14.57 -12.11
N GLY A 235 16.35 -15.23 -11.81
CA GLY A 235 15.15 -15.20 -12.65
C GLY A 235 14.24 -16.40 -12.39
N GLY A 236 13.10 -16.47 -13.11
CA GLY A 236 12.15 -17.57 -12.98
C GLY A 236 11.21 -17.50 -11.76
N TRP A 237 11.41 -16.55 -10.84
CA TRP A 237 10.59 -16.44 -9.63
C TRP A 237 9.14 -15.99 -9.91
N ASN A 238 8.83 -15.53 -11.12
CA ASN A 238 7.45 -15.30 -11.53
C ASN A 238 6.63 -16.59 -11.65
N ALA A 239 7.27 -17.78 -11.70
CA ALA A 239 6.62 -19.08 -11.58
C ALA A 239 6.19 -19.41 -10.14
N MET A 240 6.72 -18.70 -9.16
CA MET A 240 6.35 -18.83 -7.75
C MET A 240 5.23 -17.84 -7.39
N ASP A 241 4.40 -18.23 -6.46
CA ASP A 241 3.36 -17.42 -5.85
C ASP A 241 3.52 -17.43 -4.34
N LYS A 242 2.89 -16.47 -3.64
CA LYS A 242 2.88 -16.42 -2.17
C LYS A 242 4.27 -16.58 -1.53
N LEU A 243 5.21 -15.74 -2.00
CA LEU A 243 6.51 -15.62 -1.35
C LEU A 243 6.30 -15.13 0.08
N THR A 244 6.75 -15.90 1.06
CA THR A 244 6.56 -15.61 2.48
C THR A 244 7.87 -15.84 3.20
N ALA A 245 8.40 -14.81 3.85
CA ALA A 245 9.46 -15.00 4.83
C ALA A 245 8.85 -15.66 6.06
N PHE A 246 9.53 -16.69 6.56
CA PHE A 246 8.87 -17.61 7.48
C PHE A 246 9.48 -17.62 8.88
N GLY A 247 10.60 -17.01 9.09
CA GLY A 247 11.43 -17.27 10.26
C GLY A 247 12.30 -18.50 10.05
N ASP A 248 12.93 -18.99 11.11
CA ASP A 248 13.83 -20.13 11.06
C ASP A 248 13.05 -21.46 11.15
N LEU A 249 12.77 -22.07 10.00
CA LEU A 249 12.13 -23.38 9.93
C LEU A 249 13.13 -24.52 9.94
N THR A 250 14.39 -24.23 9.59
CA THR A 250 15.45 -25.24 9.56
C THR A 250 16.19 -25.38 10.88
N SER A 251 15.92 -24.51 11.84
CA SER A 251 16.59 -24.43 13.16
C SER A 251 18.10 -24.20 13.04
N ASP A 252 18.51 -23.40 12.05
CA ASP A 252 19.90 -23.04 11.82
C ASP A 252 20.26 -21.60 12.22
N GLY A 253 19.31 -20.90 12.86
CA GLY A 253 19.45 -19.55 13.36
C GLY A 253 19.20 -18.46 12.31
N ARG A 254 18.70 -18.82 11.13
CA ARG A 254 18.42 -17.88 10.01
C ARG A 254 16.99 -17.99 9.51
N SER A 255 16.45 -16.89 9.07
CA SER A 255 15.10 -16.88 8.48
C SER A 255 15.10 -17.51 7.09
N ASP A 256 14.09 -18.32 6.83
CA ASP A 256 13.89 -19.06 5.58
C ASP A 256 12.78 -18.43 4.72
N LEU A 257 12.76 -18.76 3.43
CA LEU A 257 11.74 -18.30 2.49
C LEU A 257 10.85 -19.46 2.05
N LEU A 258 9.53 -19.27 2.12
CA LEU A 258 8.55 -20.17 1.51
C LEU A 258 8.06 -19.62 0.18
N ALA A 259 7.74 -20.52 -0.76
CA ALA A 259 7.08 -20.17 -2.00
C ALA A 259 6.18 -21.31 -2.50
N VAL A 260 5.03 -20.92 -3.08
CA VAL A 260 4.13 -21.87 -3.78
C VAL A 260 4.45 -21.86 -5.26
N GLU A 261 4.73 -23.02 -5.83
CA GLU A 261 4.91 -23.18 -7.27
C GLU A 261 3.55 -23.13 -7.98
N LYS A 262 3.32 -22.14 -8.84
CA LYS A 262 2.01 -21.86 -9.47
C LYS A 262 1.47 -23.05 -10.27
N SER A 263 2.32 -23.72 -11.03
CA SER A 263 1.91 -24.80 -11.95
C SER A 263 1.49 -26.07 -11.24
N THR A 264 2.04 -26.36 -10.06
CA THR A 264 1.86 -27.63 -9.34
C THR A 264 1.15 -27.49 -8.01
N GLY A 265 1.09 -26.28 -7.46
CA GLY A 265 0.60 -26.05 -6.11
C GLY A 265 1.49 -26.66 -5.01
N LYS A 266 2.74 -26.96 -5.32
CA LYS A 266 3.71 -27.43 -4.34
C LYS A 266 4.21 -26.28 -3.48
N LEU A 267 4.41 -26.56 -2.18
CA LEU A 267 5.05 -25.62 -1.26
C LEU A 267 6.52 -25.99 -1.11
N TRP A 268 7.38 -25.04 -1.39
CA TRP A 268 8.81 -25.15 -1.32
C TRP A 268 9.39 -24.28 -0.21
N LEU A 269 10.28 -24.87 0.57
CA LEU A 269 11.17 -24.17 1.49
C LEU A 269 12.50 -23.89 0.79
N TYR A 270 12.96 -22.67 0.90
CA TYR A 270 14.29 -22.22 0.46
C TYR A 270 15.06 -21.75 1.69
N PRO A 271 15.94 -22.60 2.24
CA PRO A 271 16.77 -22.22 3.36
C PRO A 271 17.66 -21.04 3.00
N SER A 272 17.88 -20.13 3.94
CA SER A 272 18.93 -19.14 3.79
C SER A 272 20.30 -19.74 4.06
N THR A 273 21.33 -19.12 3.52
CA THR A 273 22.74 -19.53 3.78
C THR A 273 23.44 -18.48 4.62
N SER A 274 24.54 -18.83 5.27
CA SER A 274 25.37 -17.90 6.03
C SER A 274 25.92 -16.72 5.24
N THR A 275 25.77 -16.74 3.92
CA THR A 275 26.14 -15.63 3.03
C THR A 275 24.93 -14.82 2.56
N GLY A 276 23.74 -15.03 3.14
CA GLY A 276 22.50 -14.34 2.73
C GLY A 276 22.14 -14.65 1.27
N THR A 277 22.16 -15.92 0.88
CA THR A 277 21.67 -16.42 -0.41
C THR A 277 20.70 -17.58 -0.18
N LEU A 278 20.04 -18.03 -1.23
CA LEU A 278 19.15 -19.20 -1.16
C LEU A 278 19.96 -20.49 -1.25
N GLY A 279 19.68 -21.41 -0.34
CA GLY A 279 20.15 -22.79 -0.38
C GLY A 279 19.31 -23.67 -1.32
N ALA A 280 19.60 -24.97 -1.35
CA ALA A 280 18.83 -25.93 -2.12
C ALA A 280 17.40 -26.03 -1.58
N ARG A 281 16.40 -25.87 -2.46
CA ARG A 281 15.00 -25.93 -2.05
C ARG A 281 14.58 -27.33 -1.58
N LYS A 282 13.72 -27.38 -0.58
CA LYS A 282 13.14 -28.58 -0.01
C LYS A 282 11.62 -28.58 -0.27
N LEU A 283 11.07 -29.70 -0.75
CA LEU A 283 9.63 -29.88 -0.86
C LEU A 283 9.03 -30.15 0.52
N ILE A 284 8.14 -29.26 0.99
CA ILE A 284 7.47 -29.39 2.29
C ILE A 284 5.96 -29.54 2.17
N GLY A 285 5.39 -29.30 0.97
CA GLY A 285 3.99 -29.55 0.66
C GLY A 285 3.84 -30.09 -0.76
N SER A 286 3.29 -31.30 -0.91
CA SER A 286 3.28 -32.04 -2.17
C SER A 286 2.30 -31.51 -3.22
N GLY A 287 1.35 -30.64 -2.82
CA GLY A 287 0.36 -30.02 -3.73
C GLY A 287 -0.81 -29.41 -2.98
N GLY A 288 -1.74 -28.77 -3.73
CA GLY A 288 -2.96 -28.17 -3.17
C GLY A 288 -2.78 -26.77 -2.57
N TRP A 289 -1.58 -26.22 -2.50
CA TRP A 289 -1.33 -24.89 -1.93
C TRP A 289 -1.84 -23.74 -2.81
N ASN A 290 -2.21 -24.02 -4.06
CA ASN A 290 -2.91 -23.04 -4.91
C ASN A 290 -4.33 -22.73 -4.40
N ALA A 291 -4.92 -23.57 -3.56
CA ALA A 291 -6.19 -23.30 -2.88
C ALA A 291 -6.06 -22.21 -1.81
N MET A 292 -4.85 -21.91 -1.35
CA MET A 292 -4.58 -20.84 -0.40
C MET A 292 -4.31 -19.53 -1.14
N ASN A 293 -4.96 -18.43 -0.77
CA ASN A 293 -4.73 -17.11 -1.37
C ASN A 293 -3.95 -16.14 -0.45
N ALA A 294 -3.64 -16.55 0.77
CA ALA A 294 -2.69 -15.88 1.66
C ALA A 294 -1.88 -16.92 2.43
N LEU A 295 -0.60 -16.63 2.61
CA LEU A 295 0.32 -17.32 3.50
C LEU A 295 1.02 -16.28 4.37
N VAL A 296 1.10 -16.54 5.66
CA VAL A 296 1.69 -15.63 6.67
C VAL A 296 2.61 -16.46 7.56
N GLY A 297 3.88 -16.09 7.62
CA GLY A 297 4.79 -16.56 8.65
C GLY A 297 4.38 -15.93 9.97
N ALA A 298 3.89 -16.71 10.90
CA ALA A 298 3.29 -16.20 12.13
C ALA A 298 4.30 -16.13 13.31
N GLY A 299 5.57 -16.50 13.06
CA GLY A 299 6.49 -16.80 14.15
C GLY A 299 6.03 -18.01 14.95
N ASP A 300 6.53 -18.16 16.16
CA ASP A 300 6.01 -19.19 17.10
C ASP A 300 4.66 -18.74 17.65
N LEU A 301 3.58 -19.27 17.08
CA LEU A 301 2.20 -18.97 17.47
C LEU A 301 1.65 -19.91 18.54
N ASN A 302 2.27 -21.08 18.71
CA ASN A 302 1.80 -22.12 19.63
C ASN A 302 2.68 -22.29 20.89
N GLY A 303 3.82 -21.60 20.96
CA GLY A 303 4.72 -21.63 22.12
C GLY A 303 5.67 -22.84 22.13
N ASP A 304 5.99 -23.42 20.95
CA ASP A 304 6.89 -24.57 20.84
C ASP A 304 8.31 -24.21 20.33
N ASP A 305 8.63 -22.90 20.29
CA ASP A 305 9.89 -22.32 19.82
C ASP A 305 10.18 -22.57 18.32
N ARG A 306 9.15 -22.85 17.50
CA ARG A 306 9.28 -23.01 16.05
C ARG A 306 8.43 -22.00 15.30
N ALA A 307 8.91 -21.61 14.14
CA ALA A 307 8.14 -20.77 13.26
C ALA A 307 6.95 -21.54 12.66
N ASP A 308 5.78 -20.91 12.69
CA ASP A 308 4.49 -21.47 12.26
C ASP A 308 3.94 -20.75 11.02
N LEU A 309 3.05 -21.43 10.29
CA LEU A 309 2.41 -20.87 9.11
C LEU A 309 0.90 -20.74 9.31
N VAL A 310 0.38 -19.56 8.95
CA VAL A 310 -1.06 -19.34 8.83
C VAL A 310 -1.42 -19.20 7.34
N ALA A 311 -2.48 -19.87 6.91
CA ALA A 311 -2.92 -19.84 5.51
C ALA A 311 -4.42 -19.60 5.41
N ARG A 312 -4.84 -18.75 4.46
CA ARG A 312 -6.25 -18.55 4.14
C ARG A 312 -6.65 -19.35 2.90
N GLU A 313 -7.67 -20.19 3.04
CA GLU A 313 -8.29 -20.93 1.94
C GLU A 313 -9.19 -20.00 1.12
N ALA A 314 -8.91 -19.88 -0.18
CA ALA A 314 -9.57 -18.91 -1.06
C ALA A 314 -11.09 -19.15 -1.20
N SER A 315 -11.50 -20.40 -1.38
CA SER A 315 -12.89 -20.79 -1.69
C SER A 315 -13.85 -20.60 -0.50
N THR A 316 -13.35 -20.75 0.73
CA THR A 316 -14.18 -20.77 1.94
C THR A 316 -13.93 -19.56 2.85
N GLY A 317 -12.81 -18.86 2.67
CA GLY A 317 -12.35 -17.83 3.61
C GLY A 317 -11.99 -18.39 4.99
N LYS A 318 -11.71 -19.70 5.10
CA LYS A 318 -11.23 -20.32 6.33
C LYS A 318 -9.77 -19.98 6.56
N LEU A 319 -9.40 -19.84 7.83
CA LEU A 319 -8.02 -19.65 8.25
C LEU A 319 -7.50 -20.93 8.90
N TRP A 320 -6.35 -21.38 8.42
CA TRP A 320 -5.69 -22.61 8.84
C TRP A 320 -4.34 -22.32 9.46
N PHE A 321 -4.07 -22.95 10.59
CA PHE A 321 -2.77 -22.99 11.25
C PHE A 321 -2.02 -24.24 10.86
N TYR A 322 -0.75 -24.14 10.56
CA TYR A 322 0.18 -25.24 10.27
C TYR A 322 1.37 -25.08 11.20
N PRO A 323 1.53 -25.93 12.23
CA PRO A 323 2.67 -25.87 13.14
C PRO A 323 3.97 -26.20 12.41
N GLY A 324 5.05 -25.50 12.76
CA GLY A 324 6.39 -25.86 12.35
C GLY A 324 6.81 -27.20 12.95
N THR A 325 7.64 -27.95 12.23
CA THR A 325 8.10 -29.26 12.71
C THR A 325 9.61 -29.30 12.87
N ALA A 326 10.11 -30.08 13.82
CA ALA A 326 11.55 -30.29 14.01
C ALA A 326 12.29 -30.86 12.78
N ALA A 327 11.56 -31.41 11.81
CA ALA A 327 12.11 -31.88 10.54
C ALA A 327 12.28 -30.75 9.49
N GLY A 328 12.00 -29.49 9.86
CA GLY A 328 12.07 -28.36 8.95
C GLY A 328 10.98 -28.44 7.87
N GLY A 329 9.73 -28.56 8.28
CA GLY A 329 8.55 -28.60 7.46
C GLY A 329 7.33 -28.09 8.24
N VAL A 330 6.13 -28.22 7.67
CA VAL A 330 4.88 -27.87 8.33
C VAL A 330 4.08 -29.13 8.67
N GLY A 331 3.43 -29.12 9.83
CA GLY A 331 2.61 -30.22 10.33
C GLY A 331 1.18 -30.22 9.78
N SER A 332 0.33 -31.06 10.39
CA SER A 332 -1.09 -31.14 10.03
C SER A 332 -1.81 -29.85 10.37
N ARG A 333 -2.64 -29.38 9.43
CA ARG A 333 -3.39 -28.12 9.61
C ARG A 333 -4.47 -28.21 10.68
N VAL A 334 -4.66 -27.13 11.41
CA VAL A 334 -5.72 -26.94 12.38
C VAL A 334 -6.59 -25.75 11.95
N LEU A 335 -7.91 -25.90 12.02
CA LEU A 335 -8.83 -24.80 11.70
C LEU A 335 -8.84 -23.78 12.84
N ILE A 336 -8.47 -22.53 12.54
CA ILE A 336 -8.41 -21.44 13.52
C ILE A 336 -9.37 -20.28 13.19
N GLY A 337 -9.93 -20.26 11.97
CA GLY A 337 -10.98 -19.34 11.54
C GLY A 337 -11.99 -20.05 10.66
N SER A 338 -13.26 -20.12 11.08
CA SER A 338 -14.32 -20.91 10.43
C SER A 338 -14.81 -20.33 9.09
N GLY A 339 -14.44 -19.09 8.75
CA GLY A 339 -14.81 -18.38 7.51
C GLY A 339 -14.82 -16.87 7.69
N GLY A 340 -15.20 -16.15 6.62
CA GLY A 340 -15.28 -14.69 6.66
C GLY A 340 -13.96 -13.96 6.40
N TRP A 341 -12.81 -14.62 6.37
CA TRP A 341 -11.51 -13.97 6.21
C TRP A 341 -11.25 -13.43 4.79
N ASN A 342 -12.12 -13.72 3.81
CA ASN A 342 -12.00 -13.17 2.46
C ASN A 342 -12.27 -11.65 2.37
N VAL A 343 -12.78 -11.04 3.44
CA VAL A 343 -12.91 -9.58 3.55
C VAL A 343 -11.60 -8.88 3.97
N MET A 344 -10.56 -9.65 4.31
CA MET A 344 -9.22 -9.13 4.59
C MET A 344 -8.41 -9.09 3.29
N ALA A 345 -7.93 -7.90 2.91
CA ALA A 345 -7.07 -7.72 1.73
C ALA A 345 -5.63 -8.15 2.01
N THR A 346 -5.12 -7.81 3.20
CA THR A 346 -3.72 -8.02 3.59
C THR A 346 -3.66 -8.65 4.98
N PHE A 347 -2.68 -9.51 5.17
CA PHE A 347 -2.29 -10.07 6.46
C PHE A 347 -0.88 -9.60 6.78
N LEU A 348 -0.67 -9.13 7.99
CA LEU A 348 0.60 -8.63 8.50
C LEU A 348 0.97 -9.43 9.74
N SER A 349 2.11 -10.05 9.71
CA SER A 349 2.71 -10.57 10.91
C SER A 349 3.38 -9.42 11.64
N VAL A 350 2.93 -9.13 12.83
CA VAL A 350 3.35 -7.94 13.60
C VAL A 350 4.12 -8.30 14.88
N GLY A 351 4.48 -9.58 15.04
CA GLY A 351 5.15 -10.01 16.27
C GLY A 351 4.26 -9.78 17.49
N ASP A 352 4.86 -9.44 18.61
CA ASP A 352 4.17 -9.14 19.87
C ASP A 352 3.87 -7.63 19.96
N TYR A 353 2.79 -7.17 19.27
CA TYR A 353 2.47 -5.74 19.22
C TYR A 353 1.92 -5.20 20.54
N ASN A 354 1.28 -6.06 21.35
CA ASN A 354 0.62 -5.70 22.58
C ASN A 354 1.48 -5.96 23.84
N ALA A 355 2.69 -6.49 23.67
CA ALA A 355 3.66 -6.79 24.73
C ALA A 355 3.17 -7.87 25.73
N ASP A 356 2.34 -8.84 25.29
CA ASP A 356 1.89 -9.96 26.12
C ASP A 356 2.78 -11.21 26.02
N GLY A 357 3.84 -11.17 25.22
CA GLY A 357 4.80 -12.23 25.02
C GLY A 357 4.38 -13.26 23.95
N ARG A 358 3.37 -12.95 23.12
CA ARG A 358 2.86 -13.83 22.06
C ARG A 358 2.84 -13.13 20.73
N ASN A 359 2.96 -13.90 19.66
CA ASN A 359 2.88 -13.34 18.31
C ASN A 359 1.43 -13.06 17.91
N ASP A 360 1.22 -11.87 17.35
CA ASP A 360 -0.06 -11.31 16.96
C ASP A 360 -0.18 -11.21 15.43
N LEU A 361 -1.39 -10.92 14.97
CA LEU A 361 -1.71 -10.73 13.58
C LEU A 361 -2.46 -9.42 13.38
N ALA A 362 -2.05 -8.65 12.39
CA ALA A 362 -2.84 -7.53 11.89
C ALA A 362 -3.40 -7.85 10.50
N THR A 363 -4.56 -7.29 10.18
CA THR A 363 -5.14 -7.39 8.85
C THR A 363 -5.68 -6.05 8.38
N ILE A 364 -5.64 -5.83 7.07
CA ILE A 364 -6.24 -4.67 6.43
C ILE A 364 -7.41 -5.16 5.57
N THR A 365 -8.56 -4.50 5.70
CA THR A 365 -9.79 -4.92 5.04
C THR A 365 -9.87 -4.52 3.56
N ASN A 366 -10.73 -5.22 2.82
CA ASN A 366 -11.12 -4.86 1.45
C ASN A 366 -12.52 -4.19 1.42
N SER A 367 -13.02 -3.91 0.22
CA SER A 367 -14.30 -3.22 0.00
C SER A 367 -15.54 -3.95 0.54
N ASN A 368 -15.43 -5.24 0.83
CA ASN A 368 -16.56 -6.06 1.30
C ASN A 368 -16.68 -6.09 2.84
N TYR A 369 -15.73 -5.48 3.56
CA TYR A 369 -15.77 -5.46 5.01
C TYR A 369 -16.83 -4.46 5.53
N VAL A 370 -17.61 -4.89 6.53
CA VAL A 370 -18.62 -4.08 7.19
C VAL A 370 -18.63 -4.39 8.68
N SER A 371 -18.40 -3.38 9.52
CA SER A 371 -18.64 -3.41 10.96
C SER A 371 -19.31 -2.10 11.41
N ALA A 372 -19.59 -1.98 12.69
CA ALA A 372 -20.15 -0.76 13.27
C ALA A 372 -19.11 0.38 13.27
N GLU A 373 -17.85 0.03 13.54
CA GLU A 373 -16.75 0.99 13.71
C GLU A 373 -16.08 1.37 12.39
N CYS A 374 -16.07 0.43 11.43
CA CYS A 374 -15.34 0.63 10.18
C CYS A 374 -15.99 -0.11 9.00
N ARG A 375 -15.90 0.48 7.79
CA ARG A 375 -16.43 -0.11 6.56
C ARG A 375 -15.49 0.06 5.37
N GLY A 376 -15.40 -0.96 4.54
CA GLY A 376 -14.71 -0.91 3.26
C GLY A 376 -13.20 -1.08 3.38
N VAL A 377 -12.47 -0.45 2.46
CA VAL A 377 -11.02 -0.59 2.32
C VAL A 377 -10.29 0.19 3.40
N GLY A 378 -9.29 -0.46 4.01
CA GLY A 378 -8.32 0.24 4.86
C GLY A 378 -8.73 0.34 6.33
N CYS A 379 -9.59 -0.55 6.82
CA CYS A 379 -9.71 -0.77 8.25
C CYS A 379 -8.59 -1.71 8.70
N LEU A 380 -7.90 -1.36 9.78
CA LEU A 380 -6.96 -2.24 10.46
C LEU A 380 -7.71 -3.04 11.52
N LEU A 381 -7.48 -4.35 11.56
CA LEU A 381 -7.95 -5.22 12.64
C LEU A 381 -6.76 -5.91 13.27
N LEU A 382 -6.71 -5.90 14.59
CA LEU A 382 -5.69 -6.54 15.39
C LEU A 382 -6.24 -7.80 16.07
N TYR A 383 -5.48 -8.88 15.99
CA TYR A 383 -5.82 -10.20 16.51
C TYR A 383 -4.69 -10.67 17.43
N THR A 384 -4.92 -10.66 18.73
CA THR A 384 -3.91 -11.09 19.70
C THR A 384 -3.77 -12.60 19.74
N GLY A 385 -2.54 -13.08 19.83
CA GLY A 385 -2.21 -14.49 19.89
C GLY A 385 -2.64 -15.15 21.21
N LYS A 386 -3.08 -16.40 21.14
CA LYS A 386 -3.42 -17.19 22.33
C LYS A 386 -2.24 -18.00 22.88
N GLY A 387 -1.11 -18.08 22.14
CA GLY A 387 -0.01 -18.97 22.45
C GLY A 387 -0.35 -20.46 22.29
N THR A 388 -1.39 -20.78 21.53
CA THR A 388 -1.89 -22.16 21.29
C THR A 388 -2.14 -22.43 19.81
N GLY A 389 -1.52 -21.65 18.92
CA GLY A 389 -1.72 -21.76 17.48
C GLY A 389 -3.01 -21.07 16.98
N ALA A 390 -3.60 -20.16 17.76
CA ALA A 390 -4.84 -19.45 17.41
C ALA A 390 -4.82 -18.00 17.88
N TYR A 391 -5.77 -17.21 17.38
CA TYR A 391 -5.95 -15.80 17.73
C TYR A 391 -7.26 -15.56 18.52
N ASN A 392 -7.30 -14.47 19.27
CA ASN A 392 -8.52 -13.92 19.82
C ASN A 392 -9.35 -13.26 18.71
N ALA A 393 -10.57 -12.79 19.03
CA ALA A 393 -11.39 -12.02 18.09
C ALA A 393 -10.65 -10.74 17.67
N GLY A 394 -10.77 -10.38 16.39
CA GLY A 394 -10.19 -9.16 15.87
C GLY A 394 -10.86 -7.92 16.44
N VAL A 395 -10.04 -6.94 16.81
CA VAL A 395 -10.47 -5.63 17.30
C VAL A 395 -10.19 -4.63 16.18
N PRO A 396 -11.22 -3.92 15.66
CA PRO A 396 -11.00 -2.82 14.73
C PRO A 396 -10.23 -1.70 15.42
N GLU A 397 -9.20 -1.24 14.73
CA GLU A 397 -8.44 -0.04 15.04
C GLU A 397 -8.77 1.06 14.02
N ASP A 398 -7.92 2.04 13.83
CA ASP A 398 -8.14 3.12 12.90
C ASP A 398 -8.35 2.64 11.45
N GLY A 399 -9.32 3.26 10.74
CA GLY A 399 -9.62 3.04 9.33
C GLY A 399 -8.70 3.76 8.34
N ASN A 400 -7.59 4.33 8.79
CA ASN A 400 -6.72 5.17 7.97
C ASN A 400 -5.63 4.41 7.17
N TRP A 401 -5.79 3.11 6.95
CA TRP A 401 -4.88 2.27 6.15
C TRP A 401 -5.22 2.20 4.65
N TRP A 402 -6.18 3.01 4.19
CA TRP A 402 -6.51 3.12 2.77
C TRP A 402 -5.44 3.91 1.97
N GLY A 403 -5.48 3.80 0.66
CA GLY A 403 -4.58 4.54 -0.25
C GLY A 403 -3.18 3.98 -0.33
N LEU A 404 -2.93 2.80 0.23
CA LEU A 404 -1.66 2.08 0.13
C LEU A 404 -1.62 1.16 -1.11
N ASN A 405 -0.42 0.78 -1.51
CA ASN A 405 -0.14 -0.24 -2.52
C ASN A 405 0.56 -1.47 -1.91
N GLY A 406 0.41 -1.68 -0.63
CA GLY A 406 0.89 -2.82 0.14
C GLY A 406 1.31 -2.41 1.54
N ALA A 407 1.21 -3.37 2.45
CA ALA A 407 1.74 -3.34 3.81
C ALA A 407 2.39 -4.70 4.10
N PHE A 408 3.50 -4.73 4.85
CA PHE A 408 4.39 -5.87 5.00
C PHE A 408 4.93 -5.99 6.43
#